data_4d0734bdabd35795aaf035b7c6cad795
#
_entry.id   4d0734bdabd35795aaf035b7c6cad795
#
_cell.length_a   1.000
_cell.length_b   1.000
_cell.length_c   1.000
_cell.angle_alpha   90.00
_cell.angle_beta   90.00
_cell.angle_gamma   90.00
#
_symmetry.space_group_name_H-M   'P 1'
#
loop_
_entity.id
_entity.type
_entity.pdbx_description
1 polymer ?
#
loop_
_entity_poly.entity_id
_entity_poly.type
_entity_poly.pdbx_seq_one_letter_code
_entity_poly.pdbx_strand_id
1 'polypeptide(L)'
;MTNDRLPIVRVAAVQAAPVFLDREATLDKLESLVADAAAQGAELVVFGESFVAGFPVWGSVLPPVDQHDLHQRLFESSMTVPGPHARRLGDIAAKHGVVLSVGVNERASHSLGQVFNTNLIFDRTGTLVNHRRKLVGTWHERLTWSHGDAHDLEPVDLDGWFLGALICGENTNTLAKYTLLAQGERLHIATYPPAWPFDQRTDAPEYDLAESIRLRSAAHSFDGKVFTVVAATVLDQQAIDEVAQGNDHIEAQLRATPTVSMVVGPRGDIVAAPPAEPEGIVMATVDLNEEIVLKRAHDIVGTYNRFDIFDLRVDKRRHAAITTIEQDDSRSTDRGSDDTSRDASPLFDLSTKEVTRDVR
;
A
#
# COMPACT_ATOMS: atom_id res chain seq x y z
N MET A 1 22.35 28.27 -8.53
CA MET A 1 22.63 27.84 -7.15
C MET A 1 21.74 26.64 -6.91
N THR A 2 22.30 25.45 -6.88
CA THR A 2 21.55 24.25 -6.46
C THR A 2 21.12 24.48 -5.03
N ASN A 3 19.82 24.43 -4.79
CA ASN A 3 19.28 24.56 -3.44
C ASN A 3 19.58 23.25 -2.72
N ASP A 4 20.60 23.23 -1.86
CA ASP A 4 21.04 22.02 -1.12
C ASP A 4 20.06 21.66 0.02
N ARG A 5 18.92 22.39 0.14
CA ARG A 5 17.89 22.10 1.10
C ARG A 5 16.87 21.09 0.55
N LEU A 6 16.45 20.19 1.42
CA LEU A 6 15.36 19.28 1.11
C LEU A 6 14.02 20.06 1.01
N PRO A 7 13.05 19.53 0.27
CA PRO A 7 11.74 20.17 0.11
C PRO A 7 10.97 20.37 1.42
N ILE A 8 10.12 21.41 1.41
CA ILE A 8 9.01 21.58 2.37
C ILE A 8 7.74 21.32 1.58
N VAL A 9 6.90 20.38 2.05
CA VAL A 9 5.75 19.87 1.32
C VAL A 9 4.47 20.10 2.10
N ARG A 10 3.42 20.60 1.44
CA ARG A 10 2.07 20.66 2.02
C ARG A 10 1.31 19.40 1.64
N VAL A 11 0.98 18.59 2.64
CA VAL A 11 0.31 17.30 2.47
C VAL A 11 -1.12 17.34 2.97
N ALA A 12 -1.98 16.56 2.32
CA ALA A 12 -3.36 16.36 2.70
C ALA A 12 -3.68 14.87 2.80
N ALA A 13 -4.09 14.40 3.97
CA ALA A 13 -4.67 13.07 4.15
C ALA A 13 -6.20 13.20 4.16
N VAL A 14 -6.86 12.59 3.20
CA VAL A 14 -8.31 12.63 3.05
C VAL A 14 -8.93 11.47 3.82
N GLN A 15 -9.74 11.78 4.83
CA GLN A 15 -10.59 10.86 5.54
C GLN A 15 -12.00 11.01 5.03
N ALA A 16 -12.46 10.08 4.19
CA ALA A 16 -13.78 10.15 3.57
C ALA A 16 -14.33 8.76 3.24
N ALA A 17 -15.65 8.64 3.17
CA ALA A 17 -16.33 7.49 2.63
C ALA A 17 -16.32 7.54 1.09
N PRO A 18 -16.11 6.42 0.39
CA PRO A 18 -16.46 6.32 -1.03
C PRO A 18 -18.00 6.36 -1.20
N VAL A 19 -18.48 6.50 -2.42
CA VAL A 19 -19.83 6.06 -2.75
C VAL A 19 -19.77 4.55 -2.94
N PHE A 20 -20.31 3.82 -1.99
CA PHE A 20 -20.06 2.38 -1.83
C PHE A 20 -20.47 1.57 -3.06
N LEU A 21 -19.51 0.84 -3.63
CA LEU A 21 -19.63 0.03 -4.84
C LEU A 21 -20.12 0.79 -6.09
N ASP A 22 -19.93 2.12 -6.10
CA ASP A 22 -20.16 2.98 -7.27
C ASP A 22 -18.87 3.74 -7.63
N ARG A 23 -18.15 3.24 -8.63
CA ARG A 23 -16.88 3.80 -9.08
C ARG A 23 -17.03 5.22 -9.62
N GLU A 24 -18.07 5.48 -10.45
CA GLU A 24 -18.21 6.77 -11.12
C GLU A 24 -18.54 7.87 -10.11
N ALA A 25 -19.51 7.62 -9.24
CA ALA A 25 -19.86 8.57 -8.18
C ALA A 25 -18.69 8.77 -7.18
N THR A 26 -17.91 7.71 -6.90
CA THR A 26 -16.70 7.84 -6.07
C THR A 26 -15.64 8.72 -6.74
N LEU A 27 -15.43 8.59 -8.06
CA LEU A 27 -14.48 9.42 -8.79
C LEU A 27 -14.92 10.89 -8.83
N ASP A 28 -16.23 11.17 -8.95
CA ASP A 28 -16.79 12.54 -8.86
C ASP A 28 -16.54 13.14 -7.46
N LYS A 29 -16.82 12.38 -6.38
CA LYS A 29 -16.55 12.79 -5.00
C LYS A 29 -15.04 13.02 -4.77
N LEU A 30 -14.19 12.12 -5.27
CA LEU A 30 -12.73 12.23 -5.19
C LEU A 30 -12.25 13.53 -5.83
N GLU A 31 -12.72 13.85 -7.02
CA GLU A 31 -12.32 15.10 -7.72
C GLU A 31 -12.69 16.34 -6.91
N SER A 32 -13.87 16.37 -6.29
CA SER A 32 -14.27 17.47 -5.39
C SER A 32 -13.34 17.61 -4.19
N LEU A 33 -13.03 16.48 -3.52
CA LEU A 33 -12.11 16.46 -2.36
C LEU A 33 -10.68 16.87 -2.74
N VAL A 34 -10.20 16.47 -3.93
CA VAL A 34 -8.90 16.94 -4.46
C VAL A 34 -8.92 18.43 -4.71
N ALA A 35 -10.00 18.98 -5.28
CA ALA A 35 -10.15 20.42 -5.49
C ALA A 35 -10.11 21.20 -4.17
N ASP A 36 -10.80 20.69 -3.15
CA ASP A 36 -10.84 21.31 -1.81
C ASP A 36 -9.45 21.27 -1.13
N ALA A 37 -8.71 20.16 -1.24
CA ALA A 37 -7.35 20.04 -0.73
C ALA A 37 -6.38 20.98 -1.47
N ALA A 38 -6.46 21.03 -2.80
CA ALA A 38 -5.62 21.88 -3.64
C ALA A 38 -5.91 23.38 -3.36
N ALA A 39 -7.18 23.77 -3.16
CA ALA A 39 -7.56 25.12 -2.78
C ALA A 39 -6.96 25.55 -1.43
N GLN A 40 -6.72 24.59 -0.50
CA GLN A 40 -6.01 24.80 0.75
C GLN A 40 -4.48 24.76 0.57
N GLY A 41 -3.99 24.56 -0.66
CA GLY A 41 -2.57 24.56 -1.05
C GLY A 41 -1.86 23.22 -0.83
N ALA A 42 -2.59 22.10 -0.83
CA ALA A 42 -1.98 20.78 -0.82
C ALA A 42 -1.16 20.55 -2.11
N GLU A 43 0.03 19.98 -1.96
CA GLU A 43 0.90 19.52 -3.04
C GLU A 43 0.84 18.02 -3.21
N LEU A 44 0.55 17.29 -2.11
CA LEU A 44 0.28 15.84 -2.06
C LEU A 44 -1.11 15.63 -1.45
N VAL A 45 -1.97 14.89 -2.16
CA VAL A 45 -3.29 14.47 -1.67
C VAL A 45 -3.34 12.96 -1.62
N VAL A 46 -3.67 12.40 -0.45
CA VAL A 46 -3.65 10.96 -0.19
C VAL A 46 -5.03 10.49 0.23
N PHE A 47 -5.56 9.49 -0.47
CA PHE A 47 -6.79 8.77 -0.13
C PHE A 47 -6.47 7.42 0.51
N GLY A 48 -7.42 6.92 1.31
CA GLY A 48 -7.27 5.67 2.03
C GLY A 48 -7.26 4.42 1.15
N GLU A 49 -7.07 3.27 1.80
CA GLU A 49 -7.04 1.95 1.18
C GLU A 49 -8.35 1.66 0.46
N SER A 50 -8.26 1.18 -0.81
CA SER A 50 -9.43 0.75 -1.59
C SER A 50 -10.55 1.79 -1.67
N PHE A 51 -10.21 3.10 -1.69
CA PHE A 51 -11.17 4.19 -1.74
C PHE A 51 -12.09 4.07 -2.96
N VAL A 52 -11.56 3.73 -4.13
CA VAL A 52 -12.35 3.45 -5.33
C VAL A 52 -12.47 1.92 -5.51
N ALA A 53 -13.61 1.33 -5.44
CA ALA A 53 -15.00 1.72 -5.12
C ALA A 53 -15.45 1.21 -3.74
N GLY A 54 -14.57 1.23 -2.74
CA GLY A 54 -14.85 0.80 -1.37
C GLY A 54 -14.10 -0.46 -0.96
N PHE A 55 -13.94 -0.61 0.34
CA PHE A 55 -13.28 -1.76 0.96
C PHE A 55 -14.30 -2.90 1.18
N PRO A 56 -13.95 -4.17 0.93
CA PRO A 56 -14.84 -5.32 1.09
C PRO A 56 -15.04 -5.72 2.55
N VAL A 57 -15.67 -4.84 3.35
CA VAL A 57 -15.90 -5.07 4.79
C VAL A 57 -16.74 -6.29 5.08
N TRP A 58 -17.59 -6.71 4.14
CA TRP A 58 -18.41 -7.92 4.27
C TRP A 58 -17.58 -9.19 4.43
N GLY A 59 -16.32 -9.19 3.95
CA GLY A 59 -15.42 -10.33 4.08
C GLY A 59 -15.17 -10.78 5.52
N SER A 60 -15.34 -9.87 6.50
CA SER A 60 -15.14 -10.16 7.91
C SER A 60 -16.43 -10.51 8.67
N VAL A 61 -17.60 -10.13 8.14
CA VAL A 61 -18.89 -10.22 8.87
C VAL A 61 -19.90 -11.15 8.22
N LEU A 62 -19.76 -11.47 6.94
CA LEU A 62 -20.64 -12.39 6.22
C LEU A 62 -19.96 -13.74 5.95
N PRO A 63 -20.71 -14.87 6.00
CA PRO A 63 -20.20 -16.15 5.51
C PRO A 63 -19.78 -16.05 4.04
N PRO A 64 -18.74 -16.78 3.59
CA PRO A 64 -18.25 -16.68 2.20
C PRO A 64 -19.33 -16.94 1.13
N VAL A 65 -20.31 -17.81 1.42
CA VAL A 65 -21.40 -18.13 0.50
C VAL A 65 -22.41 -16.98 0.30
N ASP A 66 -22.45 -16.04 1.23
CA ASP A 66 -23.38 -14.89 1.21
C ASP A 66 -22.73 -13.62 0.63
N GLN A 67 -21.45 -13.71 0.18
CA GLN A 67 -20.67 -12.57 -0.32
C GLN A 67 -20.74 -12.37 -1.84
N HIS A 68 -21.39 -13.29 -2.58
CA HIS A 68 -21.28 -13.34 -4.06
C HIS A 68 -21.77 -12.08 -4.75
N ASP A 69 -22.94 -11.55 -4.37
CA ASP A 69 -23.50 -10.33 -4.99
C ASP A 69 -22.64 -9.10 -4.73
N LEU A 70 -22.15 -8.94 -3.48
CA LEU A 70 -21.25 -7.84 -3.12
C LEU A 70 -19.91 -7.96 -3.83
N HIS A 71 -19.38 -9.18 -3.96
CA HIS A 71 -18.15 -9.44 -4.71
C HIS A 71 -18.30 -9.14 -6.22
N GLN A 72 -19.43 -9.52 -6.82
CA GLN A 72 -19.72 -9.21 -8.22
C GLN A 72 -19.77 -7.68 -8.42
N ARG A 73 -20.49 -6.96 -7.60
CA ARG A 73 -20.57 -5.49 -7.65
C ARG A 73 -19.21 -4.84 -7.45
N LEU A 74 -18.38 -5.35 -6.54
CA LEU A 74 -17.00 -4.88 -6.38
C LEU A 74 -16.20 -5.10 -7.65
N PHE A 75 -16.28 -6.28 -8.27
CA PHE A 75 -15.58 -6.57 -9.51
C PHE A 75 -16.03 -5.62 -10.64
N GLU A 76 -17.32 -5.38 -10.80
CA GLU A 76 -17.88 -4.47 -11.81
C GLU A 76 -17.44 -3.03 -11.58
N SER A 77 -17.34 -2.61 -10.33
CA SER A 77 -16.87 -1.28 -9.91
C SER A 77 -15.34 -1.16 -9.83
N SER A 78 -14.60 -2.26 -9.94
CA SER A 78 -13.14 -2.24 -10.01
C SER A 78 -12.64 -1.73 -11.36
N MET A 79 -11.43 -1.18 -11.39
CA MET A 79 -10.83 -0.64 -12.60
C MET A 79 -9.70 -1.51 -13.14
N THR A 80 -9.37 -1.36 -14.42
CA THR A 80 -8.14 -1.91 -15.01
C THR A 80 -7.04 -0.85 -15.01
N VAL A 81 -5.80 -1.27 -14.82
CA VAL A 81 -4.62 -0.40 -14.90
C VAL A 81 -3.60 -1.04 -15.86
N PRO A 82 -3.30 -0.35 -16.99
CA PRO A 82 -3.86 0.91 -17.47
C PRO A 82 -5.32 0.78 -17.91
N GLY A 83 -6.08 1.88 -17.80
CA GLY A 83 -7.48 1.92 -18.18
C GLY A 83 -8.07 3.33 -18.16
N PRO A 84 -9.33 3.51 -18.61
CA PRO A 84 -9.94 4.83 -18.69
C PRO A 84 -10.09 5.51 -17.32
N HIS A 85 -10.41 4.77 -16.28
CA HIS A 85 -10.60 5.31 -14.93
C HIS A 85 -9.25 5.70 -14.28
N ALA A 86 -8.19 4.90 -14.52
CA ALA A 86 -6.84 5.27 -14.10
C ALA A 86 -6.36 6.55 -14.82
N ARG A 87 -6.68 6.71 -16.12
CA ARG A 87 -6.42 7.98 -16.83
C ARG A 87 -7.19 9.15 -16.20
N ARG A 88 -8.49 8.96 -15.87
CA ARG A 88 -9.28 10.00 -15.20
C ARG A 88 -8.63 10.45 -13.87
N LEU A 89 -8.07 9.54 -13.07
CA LEU A 89 -7.33 9.90 -11.87
C LEU A 89 -6.09 10.76 -12.20
N GLY A 90 -5.35 10.41 -13.25
CA GLY A 90 -4.24 11.22 -13.76
C GLY A 90 -4.69 12.60 -14.21
N ASP A 91 -5.80 12.69 -14.96
CA ASP A 91 -6.38 13.97 -15.42
C ASP A 91 -6.78 14.86 -14.23
N ILE A 92 -7.32 14.27 -13.14
CA ILE A 92 -7.63 14.98 -11.90
C ILE A 92 -6.35 15.53 -11.26
N ALA A 93 -5.30 14.71 -11.13
CA ALA A 93 -4.02 15.15 -10.59
C ALA A 93 -3.43 16.32 -11.39
N ALA A 94 -3.42 16.22 -12.72
CA ALA A 94 -2.93 17.27 -13.61
C ALA A 94 -3.78 18.54 -13.54
N LYS A 95 -5.11 18.41 -13.52
CA LYS A 95 -6.04 19.54 -13.45
C LYS A 95 -5.83 20.40 -12.19
N HIS A 96 -5.55 19.77 -11.08
CA HIS A 96 -5.37 20.45 -9.79
C HIS A 96 -3.89 20.68 -9.44
N GLY A 97 -2.94 20.20 -10.26
CA GLY A 97 -1.50 20.39 -10.09
C GLY A 97 -0.93 19.73 -8.83
N VAL A 98 -1.53 18.62 -8.39
CA VAL A 98 -1.14 17.89 -7.17
C VAL A 98 -0.53 16.53 -7.48
N VAL A 99 0.32 16.03 -6.60
CA VAL A 99 0.62 14.60 -6.53
C VAL A 99 -0.56 13.91 -5.87
N LEU A 100 -1.10 12.86 -6.51
CA LEU A 100 -2.30 12.18 -6.05
C LEU A 100 -2.00 10.70 -5.77
N SER A 101 -2.24 10.26 -4.53
CA SER A 101 -2.19 8.85 -4.14
C SER A 101 -3.59 8.33 -3.83
N VAL A 102 -4.00 7.24 -4.48
CA VAL A 102 -5.35 6.68 -4.37
C VAL A 102 -5.31 5.16 -4.22
N GLY A 103 -5.98 4.64 -3.17
CA GLY A 103 -6.30 3.23 -3.05
C GLY A 103 -7.46 2.83 -3.97
N VAL A 104 -7.28 1.78 -4.77
CA VAL A 104 -8.29 1.31 -5.72
C VAL A 104 -8.44 -0.21 -5.69
N ASN A 105 -9.60 -0.71 -6.12
CA ASN A 105 -9.78 -2.11 -6.50
C ASN A 105 -9.39 -2.25 -7.97
N GLU A 106 -8.39 -3.08 -8.26
CA GLU A 106 -7.89 -3.34 -9.61
C GLU A 106 -8.25 -4.75 -10.05
N ARG A 107 -8.96 -4.89 -11.17
CA ARG A 107 -9.20 -6.19 -11.79
C ARG A 107 -8.13 -6.53 -12.81
N ALA A 108 -7.70 -7.79 -12.81
CA ALA A 108 -6.78 -8.29 -13.81
C ALA A 108 -7.42 -8.28 -15.21
N SER A 109 -6.65 -7.94 -16.23
CA SER A 109 -7.12 -7.96 -17.62
C SER A 109 -7.27 -9.38 -18.19
N HIS A 110 -6.56 -10.35 -17.62
CA HIS A 110 -6.47 -11.73 -18.11
C HIS A 110 -7.38 -12.71 -17.34
N SER A 111 -8.04 -12.26 -16.25
CA SER A 111 -8.87 -13.16 -15.43
C SER A 111 -10.03 -12.40 -14.78
N LEU A 112 -11.24 -12.97 -14.92
CA LEU A 112 -12.43 -12.45 -14.23
C LEU A 112 -12.50 -12.81 -12.74
N GLY A 113 -11.68 -13.76 -12.29
CA GLY A 113 -11.62 -14.20 -10.90
C GLY A 113 -10.52 -13.50 -10.09
N GLN A 114 -9.87 -12.45 -10.62
CA GLN A 114 -8.71 -11.86 -9.97
C GLN A 114 -8.86 -10.35 -9.80
N VAL A 115 -8.90 -9.92 -8.54
CA VAL A 115 -8.91 -8.52 -8.12
C VAL A 115 -7.72 -8.28 -7.20
N PHE A 116 -7.14 -7.09 -7.27
CA PHE A 116 -6.03 -6.64 -6.42
C PHE A 116 -6.42 -5.41 -5.62
N ASN A 117 -5.91 -5.34 -4.42
CA ASN A 117 -5.87 -4.11 -3.65
C ASN A 117 -4.64 -3.31 -4.12
N THR A 118 -4.86 -2.15 -4.68
CA THR A 118 -3.82 -1.40 -5.38
C THR A 118 -3.76 0.04 -4.90
N ASN A 119 -2.56 0.57 -4.73
CA ASN A 119 -2.32 2.00 -4.55
C ASN A 119 -1.67 2.57 -5.82
N LEU A 120 -2.23 3.66 -6.35
CA LEU A 120 -1.74 4.36 -7.52
C LEU A 120 -1.22 5.73 -7.10
N ILE A 121 -0.05 6.13 -7.61
CA ILE A 121 0.49 7.48 -7.40
C ILE A 121 0.66 8.14 -8.77
N PHE A 122 0.04 9.30 -8.91
CA PHE A 122 0.15 10.16 -10.09
C PHE A 122 0.94 11.41 -9.72
N ASP A 123 1.84 11.85 -10.60
CA ASP A 123 2.53 13.12 -10.45
C ASP A 123 1.63 14.31 -10.83
N ARG A 124 2.15 15.53 -10.67
CA ARG A 124 1.44 16.78 -11.00
C ARG A 124 1.09 16.95 -12.48
N THR A 125 1.68 16.13 -13.36
CA THR A 125 1.36 16.12 -14.80
C THR A 125 0.29 15.09 -15.16
N GLY A 126 -0.13 14.27 -14.19
CA GLY A 126 -1.07 13.17 -14.36
C GLY A 126 -0.41 11.86 -14.81
N THR A 127 0.89 11.80 -14.83
CA THR A 127 1.62 10.56 -15.15
C THR A 127 1.52 9.59 -13.98
N LEU A 128 1.14 8.33 -14.24
CA LEU A 128 1.18 7.26 -13.26
C LEU A 128 2.65 6.89 -13.00
N VAL A 129 3.16 7.22 -11.81
CA VAL A 129 4.57 7.04 -11.43
C VAL A 129 4.80 5.88 -10.48
N ASN A 130 3.76 5.36 -9.82
CA ASN A 130 3.82 4.13 -9.03
C ASN A 130 2.49 3.38 -9.11
N HIS A 131 2.57 2.07 -9.38
CA HIS A 131 1.43 1.16 -9.52
C HIS A 131 1.67 -0.06 -8.65
N ARG A 132 1.33 0.06 -7.38
CA ARG A 132 1.68 -0.91 -6.37
C ARG A 132 0.48 -1.73 -5.92
N ARG A 133 0.52 -3.04 -6.13
CA ARG A 133 -0.43 -4.01 -5.59
C ARG A 133 -0.01 -4.44 -4.20
N LYS A 134 -0.95 -4.53 -3.25
CA LYS A 134 -0.70 -5.04 -1.89
C LYS A 134 -0.09 -6.43 -1.96
N LEU A 135 1.04 -6.63 -1.29
CA LEU A 135 1.80 -7.89 -1.35
C LEU A 135 0.95 -9.08 -0.90
N VAL A 136 0.25 -8.91 0.22
CA VAL A 136 -0.60 -9.95 0.80
C VAL A 136 -1.82 -9.31 1.45
N GLY A 137 -3.01 -9.79 1.09
CA GLY A 137 -4.25 -9.45 1.80
C GLY A 137 -4.21 -9.98 3.24
N THR A 138 -4.72 -9.19 4.19
CA THR A 138 -4.76 -9.56 5.61
C THR A 138 -5.98 -10.44 5.88
N TRP A 139 -5.75 -11.65 6.43
CA TRP A 139 -6.79 -12.57 6.89
C TRP A 139 -7.94 -12.74 5.88
N HIS A 140 -9.16 -12.22 6.16
CA HIS A 140 -10.36 -12.33 5.31
C HIS A 140 -10.23 -11.62 3.96
N GLU A 141 -9.37 -10.61 3.84
CA GLU A 141 -9.10 -9.92 2.56
C GLU A 141 -8.63 -10.88 1.47
N ARG A 142 -8.02 -12.02 1.84
CA ARG A 142 -7.56 -13.07 0.91
C ARG A 142 -8.71 -13.78 0.18
N LEU A 143 -9.94 -13.61 0.64
CA LEU A 143 -11.12 -14.11 -0.08
C LEU A 143 -11.50 -13.19 -1.25
N THR A 144 -11.04 -11.95 -1.23
CA THR A 144 -11.35 -10.95 -2.26
C THR A 144 -10.16 -10.65 -3.13
N TRP A 145 -8.97 -10.44 -2.53
CA TRP A 145 -7.79 -9.95 -3.26
C TRP A 145 -6.69 -10.98 -3.43
N SER A 146 -6.15 -11.01 -4.65
CA SER A 146 -4.93 -11.74 -4.97
C SER A 146 -3.70 -11.06 -4.41
N HIS A 147 -2.62 -11.82 -4.25
CA HIS A 147 -1.33 -11.30 -3.85
C HIS A 147 -0.71 -10.43 -4.96
N GLY A 148 -0.13 -9.31 -4.56
CA GLY A 148 0.70 -8.48 -5.42
C GLY A 148 2.14 -9.00 -5.54
N ASP A 149 2.96 -8.22 -6.21
CA ASP A 149 4.41 -8.42 -6.34
C ASP A 149 5.19 -7.20 -5.84
N ALA A 150 6.51 -7.28 -5.85
CA ALA A 150 7.37 -6.18 -5.41
C ALA A 150 7.87 -5.29 -6.56
N HIS A 151 7.23 -5.33 -7.74
CA HIS A 151 7.67 -4.58 -8.92
C HIS A 151 7.87 -3.10 -8.62
N ASP A 152 6.87 -2.46 -8.00
CA ASP A 152 6.89 -1.03 -7.66
C ASP A 152 7.05 -0.79 -6.15
N LEU A 153 7.70 -1.73 -5.43
CA LEU A 153 8.07 -1.55 -4.03
C LEU A 153 9.34 -0.69 -3.94
N GLU A 154 9.18 0.58 -4.28
CA GLU A 154 10.22 1.59 -4.28
C GLU A 154 9.65 2.98 -4.08
N PRO A 155 10.42 3.91 -3.49
CA PRO A 155 10.04 5.31 -3.43
C PRO A 155 10.13 5.94 -4.82
N VAL A 156 9.21 6.87 -5.11
CA VAL A 156 9.24 7.68 -6.33
C VAL A 156 9.92 9.00 -6.02
N ASP A 157 10.91 9.38 -6.83
CA ASP A 157 11.51 10.71 -6.74
C ASP A 157 10.59 11.75 -7.41
N LEU A 158 10.04 12.63 -6.59
CA LEU A 158 9.19 13.75 -6.98
C LEU A 158 9.88 15.04 -6.50
N ASP A 159 10.86 15.52 -7.26
CA ASP A 159 11.64 16.71 -6.92
C ASP A 159 12.32 16.61 -5.52
N GLY A 160 12.81 15.43 -5.19
CA GLY A 160 13.51 15.14 -3.93
C GLY A 160 12.65 14.66 -2.77
N TRP A 161 11.35 14.37 -3.00
CA TRP A 161 10.46 13.85 -1.94
C TRP A 161 10.77 12.40 -1.57
N PHE A 162 11.18 11.56 -2.54
CA PHE A 162 11.36 10.13 -2.36
C PHE A 162 10.17 9.50 -1.63
N LEU A 163 9.01 9.56 -2.29
CA LEU A 163 7.70 9.20 -1.75
C LEU A 163 7.47 7.68 -1.82
N GLY A 164 7.43 7.00 -0.67
CA GLY A 164 7.08 5.59 -0.56
C GLY A 164 5.63 5.37 -0.12
N ALA A 165 5.09 4.17 -0.35
CA ALA A 165 3.74 3.81 0.08
C ALA A 165 3.62 2.34 0.50
N LEU A 166 2.91 2.09 1.62
CA LEU A 166 2.51 0.77 2.08
C LEU A 166 1.02 0.75 2.44
N ILE A 167 0.37 -0.38 2.19
CA ILE A 167 -1.08 -0.55 2.36
C ILE A 167 -1.37 -1.32 3.65
N CYS A 168 -2.01 -0.70 4.63
CA CYS A 168 -2.56 -1.29 5.85
C CYS A 168 -1.55 -2.20 6.60
N GLY A 169 -1.82 -3.49 6.67
CA GLY A 169 -1.00 -4.49 7.36
C GLY A 169 0.44 -4.58 6.88
N GLU A 170 0.74 -4.13 5.65
CA GLU A 170 2.12 -4.06 5.14
C GLU A 170 3.00 -3.13 5.97
N ASN A 171 2.41 -2.12 6.62
CA ASN A 171 3.12 -1.25 7.56
C ASN A 171 3.63 -1.98 8.81
N THR A 172 3.29 -3.28 8.97
CA THR A 172 3.87 -4.16 9.99
C THR A 172 5.03 -5.00 9.43
N ASN A 173 5.14 -5.11 8.09
CA ASN A 173 6.19 -5.90 7.45
C ASN A 173 7.53 -5.14 7.48
N THR A 174 8.42 -5.56 8.38
CA THR A 174 9.72 -4.92 8.58
C THR A 174 10.61 -4.96 7.34
N LEU A 175 10.51 -6.01 6.50
CA LEU A 175 11.30 -6.12 5.27
C LEU A 175 10.79 -5.16 4.20
N ALA A 176 9.47 -4.99 4.06
CA ALA A 176 8.89 -4.03 3.13
C ALA A 176 9.23 -2.59 3.52
N LYS A 177 9.10 -2.25 4.81
CA LYS A 177 9.50 -0.95 5.37
C LYS A 177 10.98 -0.67 5.11
N TYR A 178 11.84 -1.63 5.46
CA TYR A 178 13.28 -1.50 5.27
C TYR A 178 13.64 -1.36 3.77
N THR A 179 12.93 -2.07 2.87
CA THR A 179 13.14 -1.96 1.42
C THR A 179 12.93 -0.54 0.93
N LEU A 180 11.87 0.15 1.38
CA LEU A 180 11.62 1.55 1.01
C LEU A 180 12.69 2.49 1.58
N LEU A 181 12.98 2.36 2.87
CA LEU A 181 13.98 3.19 3.55
C LEU A 181 15.38 3.02 2.94
N ALA A 182 15.78 1.79 2.61
CA ALA A 182 17.07 1.48 1.99
C ALA A 182 17.22 2.04 0.57
N GLN A 183 16.11 2.38 -0.09
CA GLN A 183 16.07 3.05 -1.38
C GLN A 183 15.92 4.57 -1.25
N GLY A 184 16.06 5.12 -0.04
CA GLY A 184 16.11 6.56 0.19
C GLY A 184 14.77 7.23 0.47
N GLU A 185 13.75 6.48 0.90
CA GLU A 185 12.46 7.05 1.31
C GLU A 185 12.63 8.20 2.30
N ARG A 186 11.87 9.28 2.09
CA ARG A 186 11.82 10.48 2.94
C ARG A 186 10.40 10.82 3.39
N LEU A 187 9.43 10.58 2.53
CA LEU A 187 8.02 10.80 2.82
C LEU A 187 7.27 9.49 2.60
N HIS A 188 6.55 9.03 3.61
CA HIS A 188 5.83 7.77 3.58
C HIS A 188 4.33 7.98 3.50
N ILE A 189 3.64 7.15 2.71
CA ILE A 189 2.19 7.03 2.67
C ILE A 189 1.79 5.72 3.33
N ALA A 190 0.91 5.80 4.33
CA ALA A 190 0.28 4.65 4.95
C ALA A 190 -1.23 4.73 4.76
N THR A 191 -1.81 3.82 3.98
CA THR A 191 -3.25 3.79 3.72
C THR A 191 -3.94 2.70 4.51
N TYR A 192 -5.16 2.97 4.99
CA TYR A 192 -5.89 2.06 5.87
C TYR A 192 -7.36 1.92 5.49
N PRO A 193 -8.00 0.78 5.90
CA PRO A 193 -9.41 0.50 5.65
C PRO A 193 -10.33 1.33 6.56
N PRO A 194 -11.65 1.34 6.26
CA PRO A 194 -12.64 2.11 7.03
C PRO A 194 -12.97 1.49 8.39
N ALA A 195 -12.85 0.18 8.51
CA ALA A 195 -13.15 -0.60 9.70
C ALA A 195 -12.39 -1.92 9.67
N TRP A 196 -12.17 -2.50 10.83
CA TRP A 196 -11.57 -3.82 10.99
C TRP A 196 -12.32 -4.62 12.05
N PRO A 197 -13.47 -5.21 11.75
CA PRO A 197 -14.21 -6.06 12.67
C PRO A 197 -13.40 -7.33 12.98
N PHE A 198 -12.59 -7.30 14.05
CA PHE A 198 -11.60 -8.35 14.31
C PHE A 198 -12.09 -9.42 15.27
N ASP A 199 -12.65 -9.03 16.41
CA ASP A 199 -13.10 -10.00 17.42
C ASP A 199 -14.47 -9.62 17.99
N GLN A 200 -15.34 -10.61 18.05
CA GLN A 200 -16.73 -10.48 18.44
C GLN A 200 -17.03 -11.22 19.75
N ARG A 201 -16.02 -11.87 20.32
CA ARG A 201 -16.20 -12.58 21.60
C ARG A 201 -16.19 -11.58 22.74
N THR A 202 -17.17 -11.72 23.63
CA THR A 202 -17.35 -10.81 24.78
C THR A 202 -16.21 -10.87 25.80
N ASP A 203 -15.35 -11.88 25.72
CA ASP A 203 -14.20 -12.13 26.60
C ASP A 203 -12.84 -11.77 25.98
N ALA A 204 -12.84 -11.33 24.71
CA ALA A 204 -11.63 -10.89 24.05
C ALA A 204 -11.30 -9.41 24.34
N PRO A 205 -10.03 -9.02 24.36
CA PRO A 205 -9.66 -7.61 24.37
C PRO A 205 -10.22 -6.90 23.14
N GLU A 206 -10.76 -5.71 23.34
CA GLU A 206 -11.23 -4.87 22.26
C GLU A 206 -10.05 -4.50 21.34
N TYR A 207 -10.26 -4.63 20.02
CA TYR A 207 -9.25 -4.24 19.03
C TYR A 207 -9.42 -2.77 18.66
N ASP A 208 -8.47 -1.95 19.08
CA ASP A 208 -8.41 -0.52 18.74
C ASP A 208 -7.68 -0.34 17.40
N LEU A 209 -8.46 -0.15 16.32
CA LEU A 209 -7.93 0.09 14.98
C LEU A 209 -7.17 1.41 14.91
N ALA A 210 -7.69 2.48 15.50
CA ALA A 210 -7.08 3.80 15.48
C ALA A 210 -5.70 3.79 16.15
N GLU A 211 -5.59 3.16 17.32
CA GLU A 211 -4.31 2.99 18.02
C GLU A 211 -3.36 2.09 17.23
N SER A 212 -3.87 1.03 16.61
CA SER A 212 -3.05 0.15 15.76
C SER A 212 -2.49 0.87 14.53
N ILE A 213 -3.26 1.77 13.92
CA ILE A 213 -2.83 2.64 12.82
C ILE A 213 -1.73 3.59 13.32
N ARG A 214 -1.97 4.25 14.45
CA ARG A 214 -1.00 5.17 15.05
C ARG A 214 0.32 4.48 15.37
N LEU A 215 0.30 3.33 16.02
CA LEU A 215 1.49 2.57 16.39
C LEU A 215 2.34 2.17 15.18
N ARG A 216 1.72 1.63 14.12
CA ARG A 216 2.43 1.21 12.90
C ARG A 216 3.08 2.40 12.20
N SER A 217 2.34 3.49 12.08
CA SER A 217 2.80 4.71 11.41
C SER A 217 3.89 5.41 12.22
N ALA A 218 3.73 5.50 13.54
CA ALA A 218 4.74 6.06 14.44
C ALA A 218 6.03 5.22 14.46
N ALA A 219 5.91 3.87 14.41
CA ALA A 219 7.07 2.99 14.34
C ALA A 219 7.84 3.20 13.02
N HIS A 220 7.17 3.29 11.86
CA HIS A 220 7.85 3.55 10.59
C HIS A 220 8.55 4.91 10.59
N SER A 221 7.84 5.97 11.01
CA SER A 221 8.39 7.31 11.11
C SER A 221 9.60 7.36 12.06
N PHE A 222 9.49 6.72 13.22
CA PHE A 222 10.56 6.72 14.22
C PHE A 222 11.78 5.93 13.75
N ASP A 223 11.59 4.74 13.19
CA ASP A 223 12.68 3.89 12.70
C ASP A 223 13.41 4.54 11.52
N GLY A 224 12.64 5.01 10.53
CA GLY A 224 13.14 5.61 9.30
C GLY A 224 13.56 7.07 9.44
N LYS A 225 13.12 7.78 10.50
CA LYS A 225 13.24 9.25 10.64
C LYS A 225 12.63 9.96 9.43
N VAL A 226 11.42 9.55 9.04
CA VAL A 226 10.66 10.08 7.90
C VAL A 226 9.29 10.60 8.37
N PHE A 227 8.67 11.47 7.61
CA PHE A 227 7.27 11.83 7.83
C PHE A 227 6.36 10.75 7.25
N THR A 228 5.22 10.48 7.90
CA THR A 228 4.19 9.56 7.40
C THR A 228 2.85 10.28 7.26
N VAL A 229 2.29 10.27 6.03
CA VAL A 229 0.93 10.71 5.74
C VAL A 229 0.01 9.50 5.84
N VAL A 230 -0.86 9.49 6.84
CA VAL A 230 -1.80 8.40 7.12
C VAL A 230 -3.16 8.78 6.59
N ALA A 231 -3.68 8.04 5.62
CA ALA A 231 -5.02 8.23 5.09
C ALA A 231 -5.84 6.95 5.25
N ALA A 232 -7.05 7.09 5.77
CA ALA A 232 -7.98 6.00 5.95
C ALA A 232 -9.33 6.30 5.33
N THR A 233 -9.98 5.29 4.76
CA THR A 233 -11.38 5.38 4.32
C THR A 233 -12.33 5.39 5.51
N VAL A 234 -13.59 5.73 5.29
CA VAL A 234 -14.66 5.72 6.30
C VAL A 234 -15.81 4.87 5.79
N LEU A 235 -16.59 4.26 6.68
CA LEU A 235 -17.89 3.70 6.35
C LEU A 235 -18.96 4.73 6.62
N ASP A 236 -19.77 5.02 5.59
CA ASP A 236 -21.01 5.77 5.77
C ASP A 236 -22.19 4.84 6.10
N GLN A 237 -23.32 5.44 6.42
CA GLN A 237 -24.52 4.69 6.76
C GLN A 237 -25.01 3.81 5.61
N GLN A 238 -24.89 4.30 4.36
CA GLN A 238 -25.31 3.53 3.19
C GLN A 238 -24.52 2.22 3.06
N ALA A 239 -23.19 2.28 3.19
CA ALA A 239 -22.34 1.09 3.15
C ALA A 239 -22.68 0.09 4.26
N ILE A 240 -22.95 0.61 5.47
CA ILE A 240 -23.33 -0.22 6.61
C ILE A 240 -24.67 -0.91 6.34
N ASP A 241 -25.70 -0.18 5.90
CA ASP A 241 -27.03 -0.70 5.61
C ASP A 241 -27.00 -1.79 4.52
N GLU A 242 -26.21 -1.55 3.45
CA GLU A 242 -26.05 -2.52 2.36
C GLU A 242 -25.40 -3.83 2.81
N VAL A 243 -24.44 -3.79 3.73
CA VAL A 243 -23.76 -4.99 4.23
C VAL A 243 -24.54 -5.64 5.36
N ALA A 244 -25.09 -4.86 6.28
CA ALA A 244 -25.82 -5.39 7.44
C ALA A 244 -27.20 -5.93 7.08
N GLN A 245 -27.88 -5.38 6.06
CA GLN A 245 -29.22 -5.79 5.61
C GLN A 245 -30.24 -5.91 6.76
N GLY A 246 -30.16 -4.97 7.71
CA GLY A 246 -31.03 -4.94 8.90
C GLY A 246 -30.61 -5.90 10.02
N ASN A 247 -29.40 -6.45 9.96
CA ASN A 247 -28.83 -7.24 11.06
C ASN A 247 -28.07 -6.34 12.02
N ASP A 248 -28.70 -6.03 13.17
CA ASP A 248 -28.14 -5.14 14.21
C ASP A 248 -26.75 -5.59 14.70
N HIS A 249 -26.50 -6.91 14.73
CA HIS A 249 -25.20 -7.43 15.16
C HIS A 249 -24.10 -7.09 14.17
N ILE A 250 -24.34 -7.25 12.85
CA ILE A 250 -23.39 -6.87 11.81
C ILE A 250 -23.17 -5.35 11.80
N GLU A 251 -24.24 -4.57 11.93
CA GLU A 251 -24.13 -3.11 12.03
C GLU A 251 -23.23 -2.69 13.20
N ALA A 252 -23.46 -3.26 14.39
CA ALA A 252 -22.63 -3.00 15.56
C ALA A 252 -21.15 -3.36 15.33
N GLN A 253 -20.88 -4.47 14.64
CA GLN A 253 -19.53 -4.91 14.27
C GLN A 253 -18.83 -3.92 13.35
N LEU A 254 -19.52 -3.43 12.33
CA LEU A 254 -18.94 -2.49 11.36
C LEU A 254 -18.63 -1.14 12.00
N ARG A 255 -19.34 -0.77 13.07
CA ARG A 255 -19.12 0.48 13.83
C ARG A 255 -18.09 0.37 14.95
N ALA A 256 -17.74 -0.85 15.37
CA ALA A 256 -16.92 -1.07 16.59
C ALA A 256 -15.47 -0.57 16.48
N THR A 257 -14.93 -0.48 15.27
CA THR A 257 -13.51 -0.16 15.06
C THR A 257 -13.34 1.02 14.11
N PRO A 258 -13.56 2.26 14.58
CA PRO A 258 -13.39 3.45 13.74
C PRO A 258 -11.93 3.61 13.33
N THR A 259 -11.76 4.14 12.13
CA THR A 259 -10.46 4.45 11.54
C THR A 259 -10.01 5.87 11.83
N VAL A 260 -8.78 6.21 11.45
CA VAL A 260 -8.21 7.53 11.70
C VAL A 260 -7.19 7.90 10.62
N SER A 261 -7.24 9.17 10.17
CA SER A 261 -6.22 9.80 9.34
C SER A 261 -5.42 10.80 10.15
N MET A 262 -4.11 10.92 9.89
CA MET A 262 -3.23 11.83 10.61
C MET A 262 -1.94 12.06 9.83
N VAL A 263 -1.10 12.98 10.28
CA VAL A 263 0.30 13.08 9.83
C VAL A 263 1.22 12.85 11.02
N VAL A 264 2.20 11.97 10.84
CA VAL A 264 3.17 11.59 11.88
C VAL A 264 4.54 12.13 11.50
N GLY A 265 5.21 12.75 12.45
CA GLY A 265 6.55 13.31 12.32
C GLY A 265 7.66 12.28 12.52
N PRO A 266 8.91 12.63 12.16
CA PRO A 266 10.06 11.71 12.20
C PRO A 266 10.51 11.31 13.61
N ARG A 267 9.88 11.84 14.66
CA ARG A 267 10.03 11.40 16.05
C ARG A 267 8.95 10.43 16.50
N GLY A 268 8.00 10.07 15.60
CA GLY A 268 6.84 9.24 15.91
C GLY A 268 5.70 10.01 16.58
N ASP A 269 5.77 11.32 16.67
CA ASP A 269 4.75 12.21 17.20
C ASP A 269 3.70 12.58 16.15
N ILE A 270 2.48 12.88 16.58
CA ILE A 270 1.41 13.34 15.70
C ILE A 270 1.63 14.84 15.44
N VAL A 271 1.91 15.21 14.18
CA VAL A 271 2.10 16.61 13.76
C VAL A 271 0.82 17.24 13.21
N ALA A 272 -0.12 16.42 12.74
CA ALA A 272 -1.49 16.84 12.43
C ALA A 272 -2.47 15.76 12.88
N ALA A 273 -3.41 16.16 13.72
CA ALA A 273 -4.38 15.28 14.34
C ALA A 273 -5.53 14.94 13.37
N PRO A 274 -6.27 13.84 13.63
CA PRO A 274 -7.47 13.48 12.89
C PRO A 274 -8.51 14.61 12.86
N PRO A 275 -9.39 14.65 11.84
CA PRO A 275 -10.51 15.58 11.83
C PRO A 275 -11.47 15.29 12.99
N ALA A 276 -12.15 16.32 13.48
CA ALA A 276 -13.15 16.17 14.55
C ALA A 276 -14.41 15.44 14.07
N GLU A 277 -14.75 15.63 12.80
CA GLU A 277 -15.89 14.97 12.16
C GLU A 277 -15.45 13.65 11.51
N PRO A 278 -16.39 12.72 11.24
CA PRO A 278 -16.08 11.45 10.59
C PRO A 278 -15.37 11.60 9.24
N GLU A 279 -15.73 12.62 8.47
CA GLU A 279 -15.05 12.99 7.21
C GLU A 279 -14.34 14.33 7.34
N GLY A 280 -13.18 14.45 6.68
CA GLY A 280 -12.40 15.69 6.66
C GLY A 280 -11.05 15.54 5.98
N ILE A 281 -10.34 16.64 5.83
CA ILE A 281 -9.01 16.70 5.24
C ILE A 281 -8.02 17.13 6.34
N VAL A 282 -7.05 16.25 6.62
CA VAL A 282 -5.95 16.54 7.55
C VAL A 282 -4.83 17.20 6.78
N MET A 283 -4.59 18.48 7.05
CA MET A 283 -3.54 19.25 6.39
C MET A 283 -2.31 19.39 7.28
N ALA A 284 -1.12 19.22 6.69
CA ALA A 284 0.15 19.52 7.35
C ALA A 284 1.15 20.15 6.39
N THR A 285 2.10 20.89 6.94
CA THR A 285 3.33 21.27 6.24
C THR A 285 4.47 20.48 6.85
N VAL A 286 5.18 19.67 6.03
CA VAL A 286 6.28 18.82 6.46
C VAL A 286 7.59 19.37 5.88
N ASP A 287 8.57 19.61 6.74
CA ASP A 287 9.90 20.08 6.36
C ASP A 287 10.88 18.89 6.40
N LEU A 288 11.20 18.32 5.24
CA LEU A 288 12.09 17.16 5.14
C LEU A 288 13.50 17.45 5.66
N ASN A 289 13.89 18.72 5.86
CA ASN A 289 15.18 19.05 6.46
C ASN A 289 15.27 18.62 7.94
N GLU A 290 14.14 18.46 8.64
CA GLU A 290 14.13 17.97 10.03
C GLU A 290 14.69 16.55 10.17
N GLU A 291 14.64 15.75 9.11
CA GLU A 291 15.15 14.37 9.11
C GLU A 291 16.68 14.32 9.24
N ILE A 292 17.39 15.31 8.70
CA ILE A 292 18.86 15.29 8.60
C ILE A 292 19.53 15.10 9.95
N VAL A 293 19.12 15.91 10.95
CA VAL A 293 19.70 15.84 12.30
C VAL A 293 19.31 14.56 13.02
N LEU A 294 18.06 14.10 12.79
CA LEU A 294 17.55 12.87 13.41
C LEU A 294 18.23 11.63 12.85
N LYS A 295 18.42 11.56 11.53
CA LYS A 295 19.16 10.47 10.84
C LYS A 295 20.64 10.44 11.25
N ARG A 296 21.25 11.59 11.50
CA ARG A 296 22.62 11.64 12.05
C ARG A 296 22.76 10.91 13.38
N ALA A 297 21.75 11.02 14.23
CA ALA A 297 21.75 10.39 15.54
C ALA A 297 21.34 8.92 15.48
N HIS A 298 20.35 8.59 14.64
CA HIS A 298 19.76 7.26 14.60
C HIS A 298 19.13 7.03 13.20
N ASP A 299 19.80 6.25 12.38
CA ASP A 299 19.34 5.86 11.03
C ASP A 299 19.55 4.36 10.85
N ILE A 300 18.45 3.62 10.70
CA ILE A 300 18.50 2.15 10.56
C ILE A 300 19.15 1.69 9.25
N VAL A 301 19.25 2.57 8.26
CA VAL A 301 19.93 2.28 6.99
C VAL A 301 21.39 2.70 7.04
N GLY A 302 21.67 3.96 7.39
CA GLY A 302 22.99 4.54 7.26
C GLY A 302 23.92 4.30 8.43
N THR A 303 23.40 4.37 9.68
CA THR A 303 24.26 4.36 10.88
C THR A 303 24.13 3.07 11.70
N TYR A 304 23.00 2.37 11.64
CA TYR A 304 22.76 1.14 12.41
C TYR A 304 22.78 -0.13 11.56
N ASN A 305 22.87 -0.02 10.24
CA ASN A 305 22.97 -1.20 9.40
C ASN A 305 24.39 -1.77 9.37
N ARG A 306 24.48 -3.06 9.16
CA ARG A 306 25.69 -3.84 9.00
C ARG A 306 25.59 -4.62 7.68
N PHE A 307 25.89 -3.97 6.56
CA PHE A 307 25.86 -4.55 5.22
C PHE A 307 26.82 -5.74 5.03
N ASP A 308 27.79 -5.88 5.93
CA ASP A 308 28.69 -7.03 6.03
C ASP A 308 28.06 -8.24 6.72
N ILE A 309 26.88 -8.06 7.39
CA ILE A 309 26.15 -9.12 8.11
C ILE A 309 24.80 -9.42 7.45
N PHE A 310 24.07 -8.37 7.03
CA PHE A 310 22.72 -8.48 6.51
C PHE A 310 22.69 -8.20 5.00
N ASP A 311 22.20 -9.18 4.22
CA ASP A 311 21.97 -9.09 2.77
C ASP A 311 20.48 -9.25 2.49
N LEU A 312 19.78 -8.13 2.20
CA LEU A 312 18.38 -8.15 1.80
C LEU A 312 18.28 -8.15 0.28
N ARG A 313 17.64 -9.17 -0.29
CA ARG A 313 17.34 -9.29 -1.70
C ARG A 313 15.85 -9.22 -1.95
N VAL A 314 15.44 -8.38 -2.88
CA VAL A 314 14.05 -8.18 -3.27
C VAL A 314 13.88 -8.56 -4.73
N ASP A 315 12.97 -9.50 -5.03
CA ASP A 315 12.61 -9.85 -6.39
C ASP A 315 11.56 -8.86 -6.91
N LYS A 316 11.97 -7.93 -7.76
CA LYS A 316 11.11 -6.89 -8.34
C LYS A 316 10.45 -7.30 -9.66
N ARG A 317 10.54 -8.56 -10.06
CA ARG A 317 9.87 -9.01 -11.28
C ARG A 317 8.35 -8.94 -11.11
N ARG A 318 7.67 -8.43 -12.13
CA ARG A 318 6.20 -8.47 -12.16
C ARG A 318 5.73 -9.90 -12.39
N HIS A 319 4.81 -10.36 -11.56
CA HIS A 319 4.23 -11.69 -11.72
C HIS A 319 3.24 -11.69 -12.89
N ALA A 320 3.55 -12.45 -13.93
CA ALA A 320 2.69 -12.65 -15.10
C ALA A 320 2.06 -14.04 -15.07
N ALA A 321 0.83 -14.15 -15.59
CA ALA A 321 0.15 -15.45 -15.71
C ALA A 321 0.89 -16.43 -16.64
N ILE A 322 1.61 -15.90 -17.63
CA ILE A 322 2.40 -16.66 -18.60
C ILE A 322 3.74 -15.95 -18.82
N THR A 323 4.81 -16.70 -18.83
CA THR A 323 6.11 -16.27 -19.36
C THR A 323 6.40 -17.09 -20.60
N THR A 324 6.42 -16.43 -21.77
CA THR A 324 6.80 -17.10 -23.03
C THR A 324 8.31 -17.08 -23.16
N ILE A 325 8.91 -18.23 -23.30
CA ILE A 325 10.33 -18.38 -23.64
C ILE A 325 10.37 -18.70 -25.15
N GLU A 326 10.80 -17.71 -25.94
CA GLU A 326 11.11 -17.95 -27.35
C GLU A 326 12.50 -18.59 -27.42
N GLN A 327 12.63 -19.74 -28.06
CA GLN A 327 13.92 -20.29 -28.41
C GLN A 327 14.55 -19.37 -29.45
N ASP A 328 15.71 -18.85 -29.13
CA ASP A 328 16.52 -18.11 -30.10
C ASP A 328 17.06 -19.14 -31.12
N ASP A 329 16.42 -19.23 -32.31
CA ASP A 329 16.82 -20.09 -33.41
C ASP A 329 18.17 -19.67 -34.06
N SER A 330 18.93 -18.79 -33.43
CA SER A 330 20.23 -18.33 -33.91
C SER A 330 21.38 -19.34 -33.72
N ARG A 331 21.09 -20.61 -33.31
CA ARG A 331 22.07 -21.70 -33.36
C ARG A 331 21.90 -22.54 -34.62
N SER A 332 22.05 -21.93 -35.77
CA SER A 332 22.32 -22.65 -37.02
C SER A 332 23.81 -22.54 -37.35
N THR A 333 24.41 -23.72 -37.38
CA THR A 333 25.60 -24.09 -38.16
C THR A 333 26.92 -23.40 -37.85
N ASP A 334 27.66 -23.93 -36.87
CA ASP A 334 29.06 -24.17 -37.12
C ASP A 334 29.45 -25.58 -36.60
N ARG A 335 29.50 -26.53 -37.50
CA ARG A 335 30.13 -27.84 -37.30
C ARG A 335 31.57 -27.70 -37.77
N GLY A 336 32.43 -27.46 -36.81
CA GLY A 336 33.87 -27.47 -37.04
C GLY A 336 34.60 -28.14 -35.87
N SER A 337 34.88 -29.42 -36.06
CA SER A 337 36.01 -30.23 -35.57
C SER A 337 36.63 -30.01 -34.18
N ASP A 338 36.60 -31.12 -33.43
CA ASP A 338 37.63 -31.62 -32.51
C ASP A 338 38.32 -30.67 -31.53
N ASP A 339 38.10 -30.84 -30.24
CA ASP A 339 39.20 -31.30 -29.38
C ASP A 339 38.66 -31.86 -28.04
N THR A 340 39.28 -33.00 -27.68
CA THR A 340 39.06 -33.73 -26.47
C THR A 340 39.92 -33.12 -25.35
N SER A 341 39.30 -32.67 -24.25
CA SER A 341 39.92 -32.77 -22.94
C SER A 341 38.86 -32.72 -21.81
N ARG A 342 38.93 -33.76 -21.01
CA ARG A 342 38.18 -33.95 -19.78
C ARG A 342 38.54 -32.90 -18.76
N ASP A 343 37.54 -32.36 -18.05
CA ASP A 343 37.69 -32.26 -16.59
C ASP A 343 36.32 -32.31 -15.93
N ALA A 344 36.21 -33.31 -15.05
CA ALA A 344 35.04 -33.58 -14.21
C ALA A 344 35.27 -32.90 -12.87
N SER A 345 34.35 -32.01 -12.48
CA SER A 345 34.25 -31.58 -11.10
C SER A 345 32.99 -32.13 -10.44
N PRO A 346 33.04 -32.56 -9.15
CA PRO A 346 32.14 -33.50 -8.59
C PRO A 346 30.82 -32.86 -8.09
N LEU A 347 29.74 -33.59 -8.35
CA LEU A 347 28.42 -33.39 -7.74
C LEU A 347 28.49 -33.57 -6.21
N PHE A 348 27.88 -32.68 -5.48
CA PHE A 348 27.69 -32.79 -4.04
C PHE A 348 26.78 -33.98 -3.71
N ASP A 349 27.32 -34.89 -2.92
CA ASP A 349 26.65 -36.03 -2.33
C ASP A 349 25.96 -35.60 -1.02
N LEU A 350 24.61 -35.69 -0.98
CA LEU A 350 23.80 -35.53 0.21
C LEU A 350 23.49 -36.93 0.80
N SER A 351 24.42 -37.55 1.47
CA SER A 351 24.15 -38.73 2.30
C SER A 351 24.15 -38.36 3.78
N THR A 352 22.95 -38.39 4.34
CA THR A 352 22.53 -38.75 5.71
C THR A 352 23.57 -38.69 6.84
N LYS A 353 23.32 -37.77 7.81
CA LYS A 353 23.75 -37.98 9.21
C LYS A 353 22.52 -38.20 10.09
N GLU A 354 22.40 -39.41 10.59
CA GLU A 354 21.56 -39.80 11.72
C GLU A 354 21.91 -38.96 12.95
N VAL A 355 20.92 -38.38 13.58
CA VAL A 355 21.04 -37.79 14.92
C VAL A 355 20.51 -38.80 15.93
N THR A 356 21.41 -39.45 16.62
CA THR A 356 21.10 -40.22 17.84
C THR A 356 20.71 -39.26 18.96
N ARG A 357 19.49 -39.43 19.47
CA ARG A 357 19.03 -38.84 20.72
C ARG A 357 19.68 -39.62 21.88
N ASP A 358 20.39 -38.89 22.74
CA ASP A 358 20.63 -39.35 24.12
C ASP A 358 19.76 -38.53 25.07
N VAL A 359 18.94 -39.30 25.82
CA VAL A 359 18.13 -38.88 26.95
C VAL A 359 18.94 -39.00 28.22
N ARG A 360 19.16 -37.89 28.91
CA ARG A 360 19.23 -37.85 30.38
C ARG A 360 18.78 -36.50 30.90
#